data_c0a5cbda44185857f95ca9502025a7cd
#
_entry.id   c0a5cbda44185857f95ca9502025a7cd
#
_cell.length_a   1.000
_cell.length_b   1.000
_cell.length_c   1.000
_cell.angle_alpha   90.00
_cell.angle_beta   90.00
_cell.angle_gamma   90.00
#
_symmetry.space_group_name_H-M   'P 1'
#
loop_
_entity.id
_entity.type
_entity.pdbx_description
1 polymer ?
#
loop_
_entity_poly.entity_id
_entity_poly.type
_entity_poly.pdbx_seq_one_letter_code
_entity_poly.pdbx_strand_id
1 'polypeptide(L)'
;LASSSSNGINESGGTAGTTPFASNLDAYLAARKALNNNAAPMDDRYCVIDADAEAEALSLEAFQNAAWRGDTDGIIRGQIGEKLGATWVVDQNVQSHANSNGTPTGFLANGGSGFAKDLTYIDVDTGSNAPVVGDIFTVAGDTVPHVVTAVASGGDYRLTISPGLGAAVANNAALTFLASAGTGFVRNLLFHRDAFAFASRPLEDGMMVGGDNVMSNVDPISGLSLRVEVTREFKQTRVSYDILYGGALVRPQLAALILG
;
A
#
# COMPACT_ATOMS: atom_id res chain seq x y z
N LEU A 1 2.06 1.33 4.69
CA LEU A 1 2.95 1.82 3.61
C LEU A 1 2.38 1.47 2.24
N ALA A 2 1.91 0.24 2.02
CA ALA A 2 1.29 -0.17 0.77
C ALA A 2 -0.07 0.51 0.51
N SER A 3 -0.79 0.92 1.55
CA SER A 3 -2.07 1.64 1.40
C SER A 3 -1.91 3.08 0.92
N SER A 4 -0.73 3.67 1.08
CA SER A 4 -0.38 4.99 0.51
C SER A 4 0.41 4.86 -0.80
N SER A 5 0.24 3.78 -1.48
CA SER A 5 1.05 3.30 -2.59
C SER A 5 0.92 4.08 -3.89
N SER A 6 -0.02 4.99 -3.98
CA SER A 6 -0.04 5.96 -5.07
C SER A 6 1.13 6.96 -5.03
N ASN A 7 2.00 6.91 -4.02
CA ASN A 7 3.22 7.72 -3.95
C ASN A 7 4.28 7.35 -5.02
N GLY A 8 3.85 7.13 -6.25
CA GLY A 8 4.74 6.86 -7.38
C GLY A 8 5.14 5.40 -7.56
N ILE A 9 4.55 4.46 -6.82
CA ILE A 9 4.69 3.03 -7.09
C ILE A 9 3.90 2.69 -8.36
N ASN A 10 4.54 1.95 -9.24
CA ASN A 10 3.96 1.58 -10.52
C ASN A 10 2.88 0.50 -10.35
N GLU A 11 1.65 0.78 -10.76
CA GLU A 11 0.57 -0.20 -10.89
C GLU A 11 0.77 -0.96 -12.19
N SER A 12 1.39 -2.12 -12.13
CA SER A 12 1.85 -2.80 -13.34
C SER A 12 1.28 -4.19 -13.54
N GLY A 13 0.56 -4.74 -12.58
CA GLY A 13 0.01 -6.09 -12.67
C GLY A 13 -1.42 -6.18 -12.18
N GLY A 14 -2.20 -7.08 -12.77
CA GLY A 14 -3.58 -7.34 -12.37
C GLY A 14 -4.59 -6.29 -12.85
N THR A 15 -5.82 -6.50 -12.46
CA THR A 15 -6.96 -5.59 -12.71
C THR A 15 -7.75 -5.45 -11.43
N ALA A 16 -8.01 -4.22 -11.02
CA ALA A 16 -8.78 -3.94 -9.81
C ALA A 16 -10.16 -4.62 -9.84
N GLY A 17 -10.54 -5.25 -8.73
CA GLY A 17 -11.80 -5.99 -8.58
C GLY A 17 -11.81 -7.39 -9.20
N THR A 18 -10.65 -7.91 -9.59
CA THR A 18 -10.48 -9.29 -10.04
C THR A 18 -9.39 -9.95 -9.20
N THR A 19 -9.60 -11.19 -8.75
CA THR A 19 -8.57 -11.89 -7.98
C THR A 19 -7.35 -12.14 -8.87
N PRO A 20 -6.15 -11.69 -8.49
CA PRO A 20 -4.95 -11.95 -9.26
C PRO A 20 -4.62 -13.46 -9.16
N PHE A 21 -3.96 -13.98 -10.17
CA PHE A 21 -3.54 -15.38 -10.25
C PHE A 21 -4.66 -16.41 -10.47
N ALA A 22 -5.89 -16.01 -10.68
CA ALA A 22 -7.01 -16.93 -10.90
C ALA A 22 -6.80 -17.89 -12.11
N SER A 23 -6.01 -17.49 -13.10
CA SER A 23 -5.78 -18.31 -14.30
C SER A 23 -4.30 -18.48 -14.65
N ASN A 24 -3.47 -17.49 -14.32
CA ASN A 24 -2.06 -17.45 -14.71
C ASN A 24 -1.26 -16.49 -13.80
N LEU A 25 0.03 -16.39 -14.06
CA LEU A 25 0.96 -15.49 -13.33
C LEU A 25 1.27 -14.20 -14.09
N ASP A 26 0.47 -13.81 -15.07
CA ASP A 26 0.75 -12.64 -15.91
C ASP A 26 0.82 -11.35 -15.09
N ALA A 27 -0.03 -11.22 -14.07
CA ALA A 27 -0.03 -10.08 -13.16
C ALA A 27 1.32 -9.93 -12.41
N TYR A 28 1.87 -11.05 -11.91
CA TYR A 28 3.19 -11.08 -11.28
C TYR A 28 4.31 -10.77 -12.29
N LEU A 29 4.24 -11.37 -13.47
CA LEU A 29 5.26 -11.18 -14.51
C LEU A 29 5.28 -9.73 -15.02
N ALA A 30 4.11 -9.07 -15.10
CA ALA A 30 4.02 -7.65 -15.45
C ALA A 30 4.66 -6.76 -14.36
N ALA A 31 4.38 -7.02 -13.08
CA ALA A 31 5.01 -6.31 -11.97
C ALA A 31 6.54 -6.55 -11.94
N ARG A 32 6.98 -7.79 -12.15
CA ARG A 32 8.42 -8.13 -12.26
C ARG A 32 9.09 -7.42 -13.43
N LYS A 33 8.42 -7.34 -14.59
CA LYS A 33 8.91 -6.60 -15.75
C LYS A 33 9.08 -5.11 -15.43
N ALA A 34 8.13 -4.52 -14.69
CA ALA A 34 8.24 -3.12 -14.27
C ALA A 34 9.45 -2.87 -13.39
N LEU A 35 9.72 -3.73 -12.39
CA LEU A 35 10.92 -3.64 -11.57
C LEU A 35 12.21 -3.78 -12.41
N ASN A 36 12.24 -4.70 -13.36
CA ASN A 36 13.41 -4.88 -14.22
C ASN A 36 13.65 -3.67 -15.14
N ASN A 37 12.58 -3.05 -15.67
CA ASN A 37 12.68 -1.82 -16.46
C ASN A 37 13.22 -0.64 -15.64
N ASN A 38 12.95 -0.63 -14.34
CA ASN A 38 13.47 0.36 -13.40
C ASN A 38 14.86 0.00 -12.84
N ALA A 39 15.52 -1.02 -13.42
CA ALA A 39 16.83 -1.51 -12.99
C ALA A 39 16.89 -1.90 -11.50
N ALA A 40 15.78 -2.39 -10.92
CA ALA A 40 15.79 -2.93 -9.56
C ALA A 40 16.65 -4.20 -9.47
N PRO A 41 17.46 -4.38 -8.40
CA PRO A 41 18.22 -5.60 -8.19
C PRO A 41 17.32 -6.85 -8.25
N MET A 42 17.89 -7.99 -8.66
CA MET A 42 17.11 -9.23 -8.83
C MET A 42 17.05 -10.09 -7.58
N ASP A 43 17.92 -9.83 -6.63
CA ASP A 43 17.97 -10.42 -5.30
C ASP A 43 17.07 -9.67 -4.31
N ASP A 44 16.84 -10.25 -3.14
CA ASP A 44 16.08 -9.64 -2.03
C ASP A 44 14.73 -9.02 -2.44
N ARG A 45 14.01 -9.68 -3.34
CA ARG A 45 12.65 -9.28 -3.74
C ARG A 45 11.62 -10.05 -2.93
N TYR A 46 10.59 -9.33 -2.50
CA TYR A 46 9.48 -9.86 -1.72
C TYR A 46 8.17 -9.58 -2.43
N CYS A 47 7.30 -10.59 -2.47
CA CYS A 47 5.93 -10.47 -2.96
C CYS A 47 4.98 -10.68 -1.78
N VAL A 48 4.34 -9.61 -1.33
CA VAL A 48 3.34 -9.66 -0.26
C VAL A 48 1.97 -9.72 -0.91
N ILE A 49 1.21 -10.75 -0.58
CA ILE A 49 -0.10 -11.03 -1.17
C ILE A 49 -1.16 -11.21 -0.07
N ASP A 50 -2.40 -10.96 -0.43
CA ASP A 50 -3.58 -11.23 0.39
C ASP A 50 -3.98 -12.72 0.34
N ALA A 51 -4.94 -13.10 1.17
CA ALA A 51 -5.38 -14.48 1.30
C ALA A 51 -6.08 -15.03 0.05
N ASP A 52 -6.83 -14.18 -0.68
CA ASP A 52 -7.52 -14.60 -1.90
C ASP A 52 -6.51 -14.83 -3.03
N ALA A 53 -5.52 -13.94 -3.17
CA ALA A 53 -4.42 -14.12 -4.12
C ALA A 53 -3.56 -15.35 -3.80
N GLU A 54 -3.36 -15.67 -2.50
CA GLU A 54 -2.68 -16.89 -2.07
C GLU A 54 -3.45 -18.14 -2.52
N ALA A 55 -4.74 -18.19 -2.23
CA ALA A 55 -5.59 -19.33 -2.57
C ALA A 55 -5.57 -19.62 -4.09
N GLU A 56 -5.68 -18.57 -4.89
CA GLU A 56 -5.62 -18.70 -6.36
C GLU A 56 -4.22 -19.07 -6.84
N ALA A 57 -3.17 -18.48 -6.29
CA ALA A 57 -1.79 -18.84 -6.62
C ALA A 57 -1.51 -20.32 -6.31
N LEU A 58 -1.94 -20.81 -5.15
CA LEU A 58 -1.78 -22.21 -4.76
C LEU A 58 -2.62 -23.17 -5.64
N SER A 59 -3.67 -22.69 -6.30
CA SER A 59 -4.46 -23.50 -7.26
C SER A 59 -3.73 -23.73 -8.56
N LEU A 60 -2.73 -22.90 -8.91
CA LEU A 60 -1.99 -23.03 -10.15
C LEU A 60 -1.06 -24.26 -10.15
N GLU A 61 -1.05 -24.98 -11.24
CA GLU A 61 -0.21 -26.17 -11.41
C GLU A 61 1.29 -25.86 -11.18
N ALA A 62 1.73 -24.66 -11.52
CA ALA A 62 3.10 -24.21 -11.31
C ALA A 62 3.55 -24.22 -9.82
N PHE A 63 2.60 -24.09 -8.90
CA PHE A 63 2.86 -24.11 -7.46
C PHE A 63 2.45 -25.44 -6.81
N GLN A 64 1.51 -26.21 -7.39
CA GLN A 64 1.07 -27.49 -6.86
C GLN A 64 1.97 -28.65 -7.27
N ASN A 65 2.50 -28.64 -8.49
CA ASN A 65 3.25 -29.76 -9.01
C ASN A 65 4.65 -29.83 -8.39
N ALA A 66 4.86 -30.83 -7.52
CA ALA A 66 6.14 -31.04 -6.82
C ALA A 66 7.31 -31.26 -7.77
N ALA A 67 7.08 -31.85 -8.97
CA ALA A 67 8.14 -32.06 -9.95
C ALA A 67 8.64 -30.74 -10.57
N TRP A 68 7.76 -29.75 -10.70
CA TRP A 68 8.13 -28.44 -11.23
C TRP A 68 8.65 -27.51 -10.12
N ARG A 69 8.15 -27.69 -8.92
CA ARG A 69 8.51 -26.89 -7.76
C ARG A 69 9.88 -27.27 -7.19
N GLY A 70 10.26 -28.54 -7.27
CA GLY A 70 11.52 -29.05 -6.70
C GLY A 70 11.49 -29.30 -5.19
N ASP A 71 10.34 -29.09 -4.53
CA ASP A 71 10.11 -29.37 -3.11
C ASP A 71 8.67 -29.79 -2.85
N THR A 72 8.40 -30.36 -1.66
CA THR A 72 7.08 -30.80 -1.21
C THR A 72 6.43 -29.87 -0.19
N ASP A 73 7.12 -28.82 0.26
CA ASP A 73 6.65 -27.95 1.36
C ASP A 73 5.37 -27.20 1.00
N GLY A 74 5.14 -26.91 -0.28
CA GLY A 74 3.91 -26.30 -0.74
C GLY A 74 2.67 -27.15 -0.51
N ILE A 75 2.76 -28.44 -0.75
CA ILE A 75 1.65 -29.38 -0.56
C ILE A 75 1.44 -29.67 0.92
N ILE A 76 2.53 -29.79 1.70
CA ILE A 76 2.48 -30.17 3.11
C ILE A 76 2.13 -28.99 4.01
N ARG A 77 2.67 -27.80 3.72
CA ARG A 77 2.58 -26.61 4.59
C ARG A 77 1.80 -25.46 4.00
N GLY A 78 1.37 -25.53 2.73
CA GLY A 78 0.70 -24.43 2.03
C GLY A 78 1.61 -23.23 1.76
N GLN A 79 2.93 -23.36 1.86
CA GLN A 79 3.86 -22.26 1.63
C GLN A 79 4.25 -22.16 0.16
N ILE A 80 4.13 -20.99 -0.44
CA ILE A 80 4.63 -20.72 -1.78
C ILE A 80 6.16 -20.69 -1.78
N GLY A 81 6.77 -20.09 -0.76
CA GLY A 81 8.22 -20.00 -0.59
C GLY A 81 8.88 -19.03 -1.58
N GLU A 82 10.13 -19.31 -1.96
CA GLU A 82 10.82 -18.51 -2.96
C GLU A 82 10.56 -19.06 -4.36
N LYS A 83 9.88 -18.28 -5.19
CA LYS A 83 9.53 -18.64 -6.57
C LYS A 83 9.65 -17.44 -7.50
N LEU A 84 10.06 -17.72 -8.73
CA LEU A 84 10.21 -16.71 -9.80
C LEU A 84 11.09 -15.51 -9.41
N GLY A 85 12.06 -15.72 -8.52
CA GLY A 85 13.01 -14.69 -8.06
C GLY A 85 12.42 -13.69 -7.07
N ALA A 86 11.44 -14.10 -6.29
CA ALA A 86 10.95 -13.38 -5.13
C ALA A 86 10.51 -14.34 -4.03
N THR A 87 10.61 -13.90 -2.79
CA THR A 87 10.06 -14.58 -1.62
C THR A 87 8.60 -14.17 -1.46
N TRP A 88 7.69 -15.14 -1.51
CA TRP A 88 6.25 -14.91 -1.38
C TRP A 88 5.85 -14.99 0.09
N VAL A 89 5.13 -13.95 0.54
CA VAL A 89 4.66 -13.80 1.91
C VAL A 89 3.18 -13.43 1.88
N VAL A 90 2.40 -14.10 2.72
CA VAL A 90 0.98 -13.77 2.90
C VAL A 90 0.82 -12.87 4.10
N ASP A 91 0.07 -11.78 3.95
CA ASP A 91 -0.26 -10.88 5.05
C ASP A 91 -1.77 -10.63 5.09
N GLN A 92 -2.37 -10.96 6.23
CA GLN A 92 -3.79 -10.75 6.49
C GLN A 92 -4.17 -9.27 6.67
N ASN A 93 -3.18 -8.38 6.79
CA ASN A 93 -3.40 -6.93 6.90
C ASN A 93 -3.37 -6.21 5.55
N VAL A 94 -3.28 -6.93 4.45
CA VAL A 94 -3.45 -6.33 3.13
C VAL A 94 -4.89 -5.82 3.02
N GLN A 95 -5.02 -4.49 2.87
CA GLN A 95 -6.32 -3.84 2.91
C GLN A 95 -7.00 -3.90 1.54
N SER A 96 -8.28 -4.25 1.54
CA SER A 96 -9.17 -4.05 0.41
C SER A 96 -9.82 -2.65 0.49
N HIS A 97 -10.04 -2.04 -0.66
CA HIS A 97 -10.80 -0.81 -0.79
C HIS A 97 -11.99 -1.01 -1.72
N ALA A 98 -13.17 -0.59 -1.28
CA ALA A 98 -14.37 -0.61 -2.10
C ALA A 98 -15.10 0.73 -1.99
N ASN A 99 -15.56 1.25 -3.12
CA ASN A 99 -16.48 2.36 -3.14
C ASN A 99 -17.92 1.83 -3.24
N SER A 100 -18.69 2.00 -2.17
CA SER A 100 -20.08 1.56 -2.10
C SER A 100 -21.00 2.27 -3.11
N ASN A 101 -20.59 3.43 -3.62
CA ASN A 101 -21.34 4.18 -4.65
C ASN A 101 -21.04 3.69 -6.07
N GLY A 102 -20.10 2.76 -6.24
CA GLY A 102 -19.55 2.35 -7.54
C GLY A 102 -18.34 3.16 -7.94
N THR A 103 -17.70 2.79 -9.05
CA THR A 103 -16.52 3.52 -9.56
C THR A 103 -16.91 4.93 -9.98
N PRO A 104 -16.26 5.99 -9.45
CA PRO A 104 -16.50 7.35 -9.89
C PRO A 104 -16.13 7.54 -11.37
N THR A 105 -16.99 8.16 -12.14
CA THR A 105 -16.78 8.39 -13.57
C THR A 105 -17.25 9.78 -14.00
N GLY A 106 -16.62 10.31 -15.04
CA GLY A 106 -17.02 11.56 -15.67
C GLY A 106 -16.68 12.83 -14.89
N PHE A 107 -15.86 12.73 -13.86
CA PHE A 107 -15.41 13.89 -13.08
C PHE A 107 -14.38 14.72 -13.85
N LEU A 108 -14.55 16.04 -13.80
CA LEU A 108 -13.65 17.02 -14.38
C LEU A 108 -13.11 17.96 -13.28
N ALA A 109 -11.87 18.40 -13.44
CA ALA A 109 -11.28 19.38 -12.55
C ALA A 109 -11.99 20.73 -12.67
N ASN A 110 -12.53 21.26 -11.58
CA ASN A 110 -13.29 22.51 -11.55
C ASN A 110 -12.49 23.62 -10.86
N GLY A 111 -11.57 24.23 -11.58
CA GLY A 111 -10.78 25.35 -11.10
C GLY A 111 -10.61 26.39 -12.19
N GLY A 112 -11.29 27.52 -12.12
CA GLY A 112 -11.33 28.52 -13.18
C GLY A 112 -9.98 28.96 -13.75
N SER A 113 -8.90 28.85 -12.95
CA SER A 113 -7.52 29.11 -13.38
C SER A 113 -6.67 27.82 -13.42
N GLY A 114 -7.28 26.65 -13.27
CA GLY A 114 -6.58 25.38 -13.08
C GLY A 114 -5.99 25.24 -11.68
N PHE A 115 -5.23 24.18 -11.48
CA PHE A 115 -4.56 23.84 -10.21
C PHE A 115 -3.05 23.85 -10.41
N ALA A 116 -2.34 24.49 -9.48
CA ALA A 116 -0.87 24.52 -9.52
C ALA A 116 -0.29 23.16 -9.09
N LYS A 117 0.93 22.89 -9.53
CA LYS A 117 1.73 21.79 -9.03
C LYS A 117 1.85 21.84 -7.49
N ASP A 118 1.99 20.69 -6.86
CA ASP A 118 2.16 20.47 -5.42
C ASP A 118 0.91 20.82 -4.55
N LEU A 119 -0.22 21.20 -5.17
CA LEU A 119 -1.48 21.31 -4.43
C LEU A 119 -1.94 19.95 -3.92
N THR A 120 -2.43 19.92 -2.69
CA THR A 120 -2.93 18.72 -2.00
C THR A 120 -4.45 18.59 -2.06
N TYR A 121 -5.10 19.37 -2.91
CA TYR A 121 -6.54 19.26 -3.17
C TYR A 121 -6.84 19.57 -4.62
N ILE A 122 -7.98 19.04 -5.07
CA ILE A 122 -8.58 19.34 -6.38
C ILE A 122 -10.10 19.44 -6.21
N ASP A 123 -10.69 20.48 -6.77
CA ASP A 123 -12.13 20.64 -6.85
C ASP A 123 -12.63 19.99 -8.14
N VAL A 124 -13.71 19.23 -8.07
CA VAL A 124 -14.23 18.46 -9.21
C VAL A 124 -15.75 18.61 -9.31
N ASP A 125 -16.24 18.63 -10.52
CA ASP A 125 -17.65 18.67 -10.88
C ASP A 125 -18.04 17.58 -11.87
N THR A 126 -19.33 17.53 -12.22
CA THR A 126 -19.88 16.72 -13.33
C THR A 126 -19.48 15.24 -13.28
N GLY A 127 -19.84 14.49 -12.29
CA GLY A 127 -19.55 13.06 -12.27
C GLY A 127 -20.73 12.22 -11.82
N SER A 128 -20.59 10.92 -11.97
CA SER A 128 -21.48 9.91 -11.41
C SER A 128 -20.74 9.08 -10.37
N ASN A 129 -21.43 8.60 -9.35
CA ASN A 129 -20.89 7.86 -8.23
C ASN A 129 -19.88 8.68 -7.41
N ALA A 130 -20.35 9.17 -6.27
CA ALA A 130 -19.56 10.06 -5.42
C ALA A 130 -18.21 9.41 -5.03
N PRO A 131 -17.09 10.15 -5.15
CA PRO A 131 -15.80 9.67 -4.67
C PRO A 131 -15.81 9.46 -3.16
N VAL A 132 -15.06 8.47 -2.69
CA VAL A 132 -14.87 8.19 -1.26
C VAL A 132 -13.39 8.21 -0.88
N VAL A 133 -13.12 8.32 0.42
CA VAL A 133 -11.76 8.25 0.95
C VAL A 133 -11.16 6.88 0.60
N GLY A 134 -9.95 6.89 0.05
CA GLY A 134 -9.25 5.70 -0.41
C GLY A 134 -9.33 5.45 -1.90
N ASP A 135 -10.24 6.11 -2.64
CA ASP A 135 -10.27 6.05 -4.09
C ASP A 135 -8.96 6.55 -4.70
N ILE A 136 -8.53 5.90 -5.76
CA ILE A 136 -7.34 6.28 -6.52
C ILE A 136 -7.76 6.81 -7.88
N PHE A 137 -7.11 7.86 -8.31
CA PHE A 137 -7.35 8.43 -9.64
C PHE A 137 -6.09 9.05 -10.22
N THR A 138 -6.09 9.22 -11.54
CA THR A 138 -5.13 10.03 -12.30
C THR A 138 -5.86 11.19 -12.94
N VAL A 139 -5.15 12.28 -13.18
CA VAL A 139 -5.69 13.48 -13.82
C VAL A 139 -5.03 13.67 -15.18
N ALA A 140 -5.79 14.06 -16.17
CA ALA A 140 -5.23 14.39 -17.49
C ALA A 140 -4.19 15.53 -17.37
N GLY A 141 -2.96 15.26 -17.82
CA GLY A 141 -1.81 16.17 -17.68
C GLY A 141 -0.92 15.89 -16.46
N ASP A 142 -1.34 15.01 -15.56
CA ASP A 142 -0.51 14.51 -14.47
C ASP A 142 -0.35 12.97 -14.58
N THR A 143 0.88 12.50 -14.48
CA THR A 143 1.19 11.06 -14.55
C THR A 143 1.24 10.40 -13.18
N VAL A 144 1.10 11.20 -12.11
CA VAL A 144 1.15 10.69 -10.73
C VAL A 144 -0.26 10.25 -10.33
N PRO A 145 -0.45 9.01 -9.86
CA PRO A 145 -1.72 8.60 -9.27
C PRO A 145 -1.88 9.23 -7.87
N HIS A 146 -3.11 9.63 -7.56
CA HIS A 146 -3.48 10.29 -6.31
C HIS A 146 -4.49 9.47 -5.53
N VAL A 147 -4.36 9.43 -4.21
CA VAL A 147 -5.36 8.85 -3.30
C VAL A 147 -6.19 9.96 -2.68
N VAL A 148 -7.48 9.77 -2.64
CA VAL A 148 -8.41 10.62 -1.91
C VAL A 148 -8.26 10.40 -0.41
N THR A 149 -7.84 11.41 0.33
CA THR A 149 -7.67 11.35 1.80
C THR A 149 -8.82 11.99 2.56
N ALA A 150 -9.53 12.93 1.94
CA ALA A 150 -10.77 13.49 2.46
C ALA A 150 -11.65 13.97 1.31
N VAL A 151 -12.96 13.89 1.50
CA VAL A 151 -13.98 14.39 0.56
C VAL A 151 -14.85 15.41 1.27
N ALA A 152 -14.92 16.63 0.75
CA ALA A 152 -15.89 17.63 1.17
C ALA A 152 -16.92 17.82 0.06
N SER A 153 -18.20 17.78 0.40
CA SER A 153 -19.31 17.97 -0.53
C SER A 153 -20.05 19.28 -0.23
N GLY A 154 -20.35 20.03 -1.29
CA GLY A 154 -21.08 21.31 -1.18
C GLY A 154 -21.76 21.69 -2.48
N GLY A 155 -22.15 20.70 -3.30
CA GLY A 155 -22.63 20.80 -4.66
C GLY A 155 -21.61 20.19 -5.62
N ASP A 156 -20.39 20.66 -5.59
CA ASP A 156 -19.21 20.06 -6.18
C ASP A 156 -18.39 19.35 -5.09
N TYR A 157 -17.49 18.46 -5.45
CA TYR A 157 -16.64 17.78 -4.49
C TYR A 157 -15.26 18.45 -4.42
N ARG A 158 -14.76 18.66 -3.20
CA ARG A 158 -13.35 18.94 -2.96
C ARG A 158 -12.69 17.66 -2.49
N LEU A 159 -11.75 17.18 -3.28
CA LEU A 159 -10.95 16.00 -2.96
C LEU A 159 -9.61 16.47 -2.37
N THR A 160 -9.35 16.14 -1.11
CA THR A 160 -8.00 16.25 -0.56
C THR A 160 -7.22 15.03 -0.98
N ILE A 161 -6.02 15.21 -1.48
CA ILE A 161 -5.25 14.16 -2.16
C ILE A 161 -3.86 13.98 -1.58
N SER A 162 -3.32 12.78 -1.71
CA SER A 162 -1.93 12.44 -1.42
C SER A 162 -1.41 11.47 -2.49
N PRO A 163 -0.24 11.73 -3.07
CA PRO A 163 0.59 12.92 -3.00
C PRO A 163 -0.08 14.16 -3.60
N GLY A 164 0.50 15.34 -3.41
CA GLY A 164 0.08 16.54 -4.12
C GLY A 164 0.30 16.41 -5.64
N LEU A 165 -0.35 17.27 -6.42
CA LEU A 165 -0.29 17.24 -7.90
C LEU A 165 1.16 17.27 -8.39
N GLY A 166 1.53 16.32 -9.23
CA GLY A 166 2.87 16.21 -9.82
C GLY A 166 3.12 17.24 -10.94
N ALA A 167 2.04 17.74 -11.56
CA ALA A 167 2.06 18.77 -12.60
C ALA A 167 0.92 19.76 -12.39
N ALA A 168 0.97 20.89 -13.08
CA ALA A 168 -0.17 21.81 -13.12
C ALA A 168 -1.31 21.19 -13.94
N VAL A 169 -2.53 21.24 -13.39
CA VAL A 169 -3.74 20.67 -13.98
C VAL A 169 -4.61 21.78 -14.52
N ALA A 170 -5.03 21.65 -15.78
CA ALA A 170 -5.93 22.60 -16.42
C ALA A 170 -7.37 22.47 -15.89
N ASN A 171 -8.14 23.55 -16.01
CA ASN A 171 -9.59 23.47 -15.83
C ASN A 171 -10.22 22.47 -16.81
N ASN A 172 -11.22 21.73 -16.38
CA ASN A 172 -11.89 20.66 -17.15
C ASN A 172 -10.96 19.48 -17.52
N ALA A 173 -9.81 19.31 -16.87
CA ALA A 173 -9.01 18.09 -17.01
C ALA A 173 -9.78 16.90 -16.48
N ALA A 174 -9.85 15.81 -17.26
CA ALA A 174 -10.58 14.60 -16.87
C ALA A 174 -9.87 13.83 -15.76
N LEU A 175 -10.63 13.38 -14.76
CA LEU A 175 -10.18 12.44 -13.76
C LEU A 175 -10.56 11.02 -14.18
N THR A 176 -9.60 10.11 -14.09
CA THR A 176 -9.81 8.68 -14.35
C THR A 176 -9.58 7.93 -13.04
N PHE A 177 -10.66 7.43 -12.46
CA PHE A 177 -10.61 6.64 -11.22
C PHE A 177 -10.26 5.19 -11.52
N LEU A 178 -9.48 4.59 -10.63
CA LEU A 178 -9.26 3.16 -10.62
C LEU A 178 -10.59 2.46 -10.29
N ALA A 179 -10.90 1.36 -10.98
CA ALA A 179 -12.15 0.65 -10.77
C ALA A 179 -12.26 0.16 -9.31
N SER A 180 -13.32 0.54 -8.64
CA SER A 180 -13.60 0.18 -7.24
C SER A 180 -15.05 -0.27 -7.03
N ALA A 181 -15.73 -0.66 -8.12
CA ALA A 181 -17.15 -0.96 -8.11
C ALA A 181 -17.48 -2.22 -7.31
N GLY A 182 -18.09 -2.03 -6.16
CA GLY A 182 -18.85 -3.05 -5.41
C GLY A 182 -18.07 -4.20 -4.78
N THR A 183 -17.12 -4.78 -5.46
CA THR A 183 -16.31 -5.91 -4.97
C THR A 183 -15.03 -5.49 -4.26
N GLY A 184 -14.68 -4.22 -4.31
CA GLY A 184 -13.41 -3.74 -3.80
C GLY A 184 -12.23 -4.11 -4.71
N PHE A 185 -11.08 -3.60 -4.38
CA PHE A 185 -9.81 -4.04 -4.95
C PHE A 185 -8.75 -4.14 -3.87
N VAL A 186 -7.83 -5.05 -4.07
CA VAL A 186 -6.71 -5.33 -3.16
C VAL A 186 -5.41 -4.91 -3.83
N ARG A 187 -4.45 -4.47 -3.03
CA ARG A 187 -3.14 -4.05 -3.51
C ARG A 187 -2.08 -4.98 -2.95
N ASN A 188 -1.76 -5.99 -3.72
CA ASN A 188 -0.61 -6.84 -3.47
C ASN A 188 0.67 -6.12 -3.90
N LEU A 189 1.79 -6.40 -3.27
CA LEU A 189 3.01 -5.62 -3.45
C LEU A 189 4.20 -6.52 -3.79
N LEU A 190 4.85 -6.24 -4.92
CA LEU A 190 6.16 -6.81 -5.28
C LEU A 190 7.22 -5.71 -5.12
N PHE A 191 8.23 -5.93 -4.29
CA PHE A 191 9.24 -4.91 -4.01
C PHE A 191 10.62 -5.50 -3.71
N HIS A 192 11.64 -4.70 -3.93
CA HIS A 192 12.97 -4.94 -3.40
C HIS A 192 13.08 -4.30 -2.00
N ARG A 193 13.81 -4.92 -1.08
CA ARG A 193 13.92 -4.46 0.31
C ARG A 193 14.29 -2.98 0.46
N ASP A 194 15.09 -2.43 -0.45
CA ASP A 194 15.51 -1.01 -0.39
C ASP A 194 14.44 -0.02 -0.89
N ALA A 195 13.26 -0.49 -1.28
CA ALA A 195 12.13 0.39 -1.60
C ALA A 195 11.63 1.13 -0.37
N PHE A 196 11.61 0.45 0.79
CA PHE A 196 11.09 0.96 2.03
C PHE A 196 12.19 1.10 3.07
N ALA A 197 12.15 2.18 3.84
CA ALA A 197 12.95 2.34 5.05
C ALA A 197 12.06 2.22 6.29
N PHE A 198 12.52 1.47 7.26
CA PHE A 198 11.92 1.35 8.57
C PHE A 198 12.96 1.75 9.60
N ALA A 199 12.57 2.59 10.56
CA ALA A 199 13.43 3.02 11.66
C ALA A 199 12.69 2.90 12.97
N SER A 200 13.36 2.40 14.00
CA SER A 200 12.90 2.39 15.37
C SER A 200 13.94 3.12 16.23
N ARG A 201 13.49 3.91 17.19
CA ARG A 201 14.34 4.62 18.12
C ARG A 201 13.82 4.41 19.54
N PRO A 202 14.69 4.17 20.55
CA PRO A 202 14.29 4.23 21.94
C PRO A 202 13.77 5.62 22.29
N LEU A 203 12.68 5.67 23.04
CA LEU A 203 12.20 6.92 23.63
C LEU A 203 13.18 7.34 24.71
N GLU A 204 13.57 8.60 24.69
CA GLU A 204 14.41 9.16 25.75
C GLU A 204 13.61 9.21 27.05
N ASP A 205 14.24 8.83 28.14
CA ASP A 205 13.67 8.90 29.49
C ASP A 205 13.78 10.35 30.05
N GLY A 206 13.53 11.32 29.17
CA GLY A 206 13.70 12.72 29.48
C GLY A 206 12.84 13.21 30.62
N MET A 207 13.49 13.64 31.71
CA MET A 207 12.90 14.37 32.85
C MET A 207 11.81 13.61 33.64
N MET A 208 11.92 12.30 33.83
CA MET A 208 11.10 11.64 34.83
C MET A 208 11.73 11.77 36.21
N VAL A 209 11.09 12.57 37.06
CA VAL A 209 11.39 12.65 38.48
C VAL A 209 10.97 11.31 39.13
N GLY A 210 11.96 10.43 39.38
CA GLY A 210 11.71 9.14 40.02
C GLY A 210 12.04 7.90 39.18
N GLY A 211 13.08 7.90 38.46
CA GLY A 211 13.69 7.07 37.45
C GLY A 211 13.71 5.53 37.50
N ASP A 212 13.22 4.84 38.51
CA ASP A 212 13.32 3.36 38.59
C ASP A 212 12.14 2.60 37.96
N ASN A 213 11.15 3.29 37.43
CA ASN A 213 9.91 2.69 36.95
C ASN A 213 9.85 2.49 35.42
N VAL A 214 10.91 2.88 34.72
CA VAL A 214 11.00 2.82 33.26
C VAL A 214 12.10 1.86 32.85
N MET A 215 11.76 0.93 31.99
CA MET A 215 12.71 -0.01 31.40
C MET A 215 12.63 0.06 29.88
N SER A 216 13.75 0.31 29.22
CA SER A 216 13.87 0.27 27.76
C SER A 216 14.70 -0.92 27.34
N ASN A 217 14.19 -1.69 26.37
CA ASN A 217 14.89 -2.83 25.79
C ASN A 217 14.73 -2.83 24.27
N VAL A 218 15.77 -3.28 23.59
CA VAL A 218 15.76 -3.48 22.13
C VAL A 218 15.74 -4.95 21.84
N ASP A 219 14.75 -5.41 21.08
CA ASP A 219 14.70 -6.80 20.64
C ASP A 219 15.86 -7.07 19.64
N PRO A 220 16.75 -8.03 19.92
CA PRO A 220 17.90 -8.30 19.06
C PRO A 220 17.53 -8.89 17.69
N ILE A 221 16.32 -9.41 17.52
CA ILE A 221 15.86 -10.04 16.27
C ILE A 221 15.23 -9.01 15.35
N SER A 222 14.26 -8.24 15.85
CA SER A 222 13.52 -7.25 15.07
C SER A 222 14.17 -5.87 15.06
N GLY A 223 15.07 -5.58 16.00
CA GLY A 223 15.64 -4.24 16.22
C GLY A 223 14.64 -3.23 16.77
N LEU A 224 13.45 -3.67 17.18
CA LEU A 224 12.42 -2.80 17.73
C LEU A 224 12.78 -2.43 19.17
N SER A 225 12.68 -1.15 19.46
CA SER A 225 12.86 -0.61 20.80
C SER A 225 11.51 -0.49 21.49
N LEU A 226 11.37 -1.16 22.62
CA LEU A 226 10.18 -1.12 23.46
C LEU A 226 10.53 -0.49 24.81
N ARG A 227 9.74 0.48 25.23
CA ARG A 227 9.78 1.06 26.57
C ARG A 227 8.59 0.54 27.38
N VAL A 228 8.86 0.08 28.58
CA VAL A 228 7.86 -0.35 29.56
C VAL A 228 7.94 0.61 30.76
N GLU A 229 6.83 1.20 31.11
CA GLU A 229 6.67 2.05 32.25
C GLU A 229 5.69 1.43 33.22
N VAL A 230 6.08 1.31 34.51
CA VAL A 230 5.22 0.80 35.57
C VAL A 230 5.00 1.93 36.59
N THR A 231 3.82 2.49 36.60
CA THR A 231 3.43 3.54 37.54
C THR A 231 2.40 3.02 38.54
N ARG A 232 2.56 3.44 39.80
CA ARG A 232 1.59 3.16 40.84
C ARG A 232 0.71 4.38 41.07
N GLU A 233 -0.54 4.24 40.72
CA GLU A 233 -1.60 5.24 40.98
C GLU A 233 -2.40 4.82 42.23
N PHE A 234 -3.36 5.67 42.64
CA PHE A 234 -4.19 5.39 43.78
C PHE A 234 -4.93 4.04 43.62
N LYS A 235 -4.55 3.05 44.44
CA LYS A 235 -5.08 1.67 44.50
C LYS A 235 -4.96 0.85 43.20
N GLN A 236 -4.15 1.27 42.23
CA GLN A 236 -3.92 0.50 41.00
C GLN A 236 -2.46 0.61 40.55
N THR A 237 -2.00 -0.41 39.83
CA THR A 237 -0.72 -0.38 39.13
C THR A 237 -1.02 -0.29 37.63
N ARG A 238 -0.44 0.72 36.97
CA ARG A 238 -0.56 0.92 35.53
C ARG A 238 0.73 0.49 34.86
N VAL A 239 0.62 -0.34 33.85
CA VAL A 239 1.73 -0.73 32.98
C VAL A 239 1.47 -0.13 31.60
N SER A 240 2.39 0.69 31.11
CA SER A 240 2.33 1.30 29.78
C SER A 240 3.45 0.75 28.91
N TYR A 241 3.12 0.49 27.66
CA TYR A 241 4.07 0.06 26.63
C TYR A 241 4.15 1.14 25.57
N ASP A 242 5.36 1.63 25.32
CA ASP A 242 5.59 2.69 24.33
C ASP A 242 6.58 2.19 23.28
N ILE A 243 6.27 2.47 22.03
CA ILE A 243 7.14 2.19 20.90
C ILE A 243 7.18 3.41 19.98
N LEU A 244 8.38 3.81 19.57
CA LEU A 244 8.57 4.84 18.58
C LEU A 244 9.17 4.23 17.32
N TYR A 245 8.41 4.25 16.24
CA TYR A 245 8.84 3.73 14.95
C TYR A 245 8.32 4.62 13.83
N GLY A 246 8.96 4.52 12.69
CA GLY A 246 8.53 5.18 11.47
C GLY A 246 8.92 4.36 10.25
N GLY A 247 8.11 4.46 9.21
CA GLY A 247 8.39 3.82 7.95
C GLY A 247 8.13 4.81 6.81
N ALA A 248 8.96 4.77 5.79
CA ALA A 248 8.82 5.59 4.61
C ALA A 248 9.13 4.81 3.34
N LEU A 249 8.41 5.15 2.26
CA LEU A 249 8.76 4.74 0.91
C LEU A 249 9.88 5.66 0.41
N VAL A 250 11.08 5.12 0.24
CA VAL A 250 12.26 5.90 -0.15
C VAL A 250 12.48 5.85 -1.65
N ARG A 251 12.25 4.68 -2.27
CA ARG A 251 12.48 4.45 -3.70
C ARG A 251 11.27 3.78 -4.34
N PRO A 252 10.27 4.55 -4.78
CA PRO A 252 9.05 4.00 -5.38
C PRO A 252 9.30 3.15 -6.63
N GLN A 253 10.35 3.44 -7.39
CA GLN A 253 10.73 2.68 -8.59
C GLN A 253 11.16 1.23 -8.29
N LEU A 254 11.51 0.91 -7.04
CA LEU A 254 11.87 -0.44 -6.61
C LEU A 254 10.65 -1.23 -6.07
N ALA A 255 9.45 -0.73 -6.26
CA ALA A 255 8.21 -1.37 -5.89
C ALA A 255 7.23 -1.37 -7.07
N ALA A 256 6.38 -2.38 -7.13
CA ALA A 256 5.31 -2.53 -8.11
C ALA A 256 4.07 -3.11 -7.44
N LEU A 257 2.89 -2.60 -7.80
CA LEU A 257 1.62 -3.08 -7.30
C LEU A 257 1.03 -4.13 -8.23
N ILE A 258 0.43 -5.13 -7.64
CA ILE A 258 -0.40 -6.14 -8.27
C ILE A 258 -1.81 -5.94 -7.75
N LEU A 259 -2.69 -5.47 -8.62
CA LEU A 259 -4.09 -5.21 -8.29
C LEU A 259 -4.90 -6.50 -8.29
N GLY A 260 -5.82 -6.57 -7.32
CA GLY A 260 -6.75 -7.69 -7.17
C GLY A 260 -8.19 -7.24 -6.95
#